data_df0c408795e275c268c7e7451188f63f
#
_entry.id   df0c408795e275c268c7e7451188f63f
#
_cell.length_a   1.000
_cell.length_b   1.000
_cell.length_c   1.000
_cell.angle_alpha   90.00
_cell.angle_beta   90.00
_cell.angle_gamma   90.00
#
_symmetry.space_group_name_H-M   'P 1'
#
loop_
_entity.id
_entity.type
_entity.pdbx_description
1 polymer ?
#
loop_
_entity_poly.entity_id
_entity_poly.type
_entity_poly.pdbx_seq_one_letter_code
_entity_poly.pdbx_strand_id
1 'polypeptide(L)'
;FYSAHLFLKDINWLKSLAIGDYKMSFGQGLVISNDFSPSRTAVVAQAERRTNGFRRHFSTNEQDFFRGVAGTITIKNLDISVFYSYRKMDAAVDSLTFTSLKTDGLHRLQRDWEKRKTITMQVYGGNIRYAKPHFHVGLTALSYSFGKFKMDPDPKPYNLFYFKGSNNFNMGVDYMLKTNRIKSVSYTHLTLPTNSR
;
A
#
# COMPACT_ATOMS: atom_id res chain seq x y z
N PHE A 1 -16.48 -10.49 10.08
CA PHE A 1 -15.12 -9.93 9.93
C PHE A 1 -14.34 -10.13 11.23
N TYR A 2 -13.14 -10.66 11.15
CA TYR A 2 -12.23 -10.82 12.30
C TYR A 2 -10.97 -10.05 11.98
N SER A 3 -10.58 -9.13 12.86
CA SER A 3 -9.32 -8.40 12.80
C SER A 3 -8.51 -8.71 14.04
N ALA A 4 -7.29 -9.19 13.85
CA ALA A 4 -6.34 -9.42 14.92
C ALA A 4 -5.00 -8.80 14.55
N HIS A 5 -4.39 -8.11 15.50
CA HIS A 5 -3.09 -7.49 15.29
C HIS A 5 -2.27 -7.49 16.57
N LEU A 6 -0.99 -7.71 16.42
CA LEU A 6 0.04 -7.42 17.42
C LEU A 6 0.90 -6.29 16.90
N PHE A 7 1.04 -5.23 17.67
CA PHE A 7 1.81 -4.06 17.27
C PHE A 7 2.79 -3.66 18.38
N LEU A 8 4.08 -3.79 18.09
CA LEU A 8 5.17 -3.40 18.97
C LEU A 8 5.82 -2.12 18.44
N LYS A 9 6.18 -1.21 19.33
CA LYS A 9 6.81 0.07 18.99
C LYS A 9 7.99 0.36 19.90
N ASP A 10 8.98 1.04 19.31
CA ASP A 10 10.09 1.69 20.01
C ASP A 10 10.87 0.76 20.96
N ILE A 11 11.22 -0.44 20.47
CA ILE A 11 12.06 -1.40 21.19
C ILE A 11 13.48 -1.32 20.63
N ASN A 12 14.34 -0.56 21.27
CA ASN A 12 15.72 -0.33 20.85
C ASN A 12 15.84 0.11 19.38
N TRP A 13 16.42 -0.75 18.54
CA TRP A 13 16.59 -0.52 17.09
C TRP A 13 15.32 -0.84 16.28
N LEU A 14 14.36 -1.53 16.87
CA LEU A 14 13.07 -1.86 16.26
C LEU A 14 12.08 -0.73 16.46
N LYS A 15 11.89 0.11 15.47
CA LYS A 15 10.95 1.24 15.51
C LYS A 15 9.50 0.78 15.55
N SER A 16 9.16 -0.25 14.76
CA SER A 16 7.83 -0.83 14.76
C SER A 16 7.84 -2.25 14.21
N LEU A 17 7.00 -3.11 14.79
CA LEU A 17 6.69 -4.44 14.28
C LEU A 17 5.18 -4.62 14.31
N ALA A 18 4.61 -5.00 13.20
CA ALA A 18 3.20 -5.31 13.04
C ALA A 18 3.04 -6.77 12.59
N ILE A 19 2.21 -7.53 13.28
CA ILE A 19 1.83 -8.90 12.92
C ILE A 19 0.32 -8.97 12.90
N GLY A 20 -0.26 -9.51 11.83
CA GLY A 20 -1.71 -9.58 11.62
C GLY A 20 -2.19 -8.44 10.72
N ASP A 21 -3.24 -7.72 11.13
CA ASP A 21 -3.87 -6.70 10.31
C ASP A 21 -3.24 -5.32 10.55
N TYR A 22 -2.69 -4.74 9.51
CA TYR A 22 -2.00 -3.45 9.57
C TYR A 22 -2.32 -2.55 8.38
N LYS A 23 -2.05 -1.26 8.56
CA LYS A 23 -2.03 -0.24 7.52
C LYS A 23 -0.62 0.26 7.31
N MET A 24 -0.33 0.76 6.11
CA MET A 24 0.97 1.34 5.81
C MET A 24 0.87 2.55 4.90
N SER A 25 1.81 3.48 5.10
CA SER A 25 1.93 4.67 4.26
C SER A 25 3.38 5.11 4.22
N PHE A 26 3.96 5.20 3.03
CA PHE A 26 5.35 5.58 2.82
C PHE A 26 5.49 6.70 1.78
N GLY A 27 6.60 7.43 1.87
CA GLY A 27 6.91 8.54 0.99
C GLY A 27 5.80 9.60 0.99
N GLN A 28 5.37 10.07 -0.16
CA GLN A 28 4.23 10.98 -0.31
C GLN A 28 2.88 10.23 -0.45
N GLY A 29 2.88 8.92 -0.21
CA GLY A 29 1.68 8.07 -0.23
C GLY A 29 1.16 7.75 -1.62
N LEU A 30 1.98 7.84 -2.65
CA LEU A 30 1.58 7.62 -4.03
C LEU A 30 1.89 6.21 -4.53
N VAL A 31 2.98 5.61 -4.04
CA VAL A 31 3.26 4.18 -4.29
C VAL A 31 2.35 3.32 -3.42
N ILE A 32 2.25 3.64 -2.13
CA ILE A 32 1.37 2.92 -1.20
C ILE A 32 0.92 3.80 -0.05
N SER A 33 -0.39 3.83 0.19
CA SER A 33 -0.99 4.48 1.34
C SER A 33 -2.41 3.99 1.58
N ASN A 34 -2.65 3.46 2.77
CA ASN A 34 -3.98 3.13 3.30
C ASN A 34 -4.39 4.10 4.41
N ASP A 35 -3.65 5.18 4.62
CA ASP A 35 -4.03 6.19 5.60
C ASP A 35 -5.13 7.08 5.05
N PHE A 36 -6.17 7.30 5.87
CA PHE A 36 -7.12 8.36 5.60
C PHE A 36 -6.38 9.70 5.66
N SER A 37 -6.39 10.41 4.55
CA SER A 37 -5.87 11.76 4.45
C SER A 37 -7.04 12.66 4.08
N PRO A 38 -7.44 13.60 4.95
CA PRO A 38 -8.42 14.61 4.57
C PRO A 38 -7.93 15.36 3.33
N SER A 39 -8.87 15.83 2.52
CA SER A 39 -8.56 16.54 1.28
C SER A 39 -7.50 17.60 1.52
N ARG A 40 -6.55 17.69 0.61
CA ARG A 40 -5.47 18.67 0.70
C ARG A 40 -6.09 20.06 0.68
N THR A 41 -5.93 20.78 1.78
CA THR A 41 -6.24 22.20 1.81
C THR A 41 -5.16 22.95 1.04
N ALA A 42 -5.50 24.08 0.46
CA ALA A 42 -4.56 24.97 -0.26
C ALA A 42 -3.47 25.60 0.65
N VAL A 43 -3.24 25.05 1.83
CA VAL A 43 -2.27 25.54 2.80
C VAL A 43 -0.90 24.97 2.48
N VAL A 44 0.04 25.86 2.16
CA VAL A 44 1.43 25.52 1.79
C VAL A 44 2.13 24.64 2.85
N ALA A 45 1.82 24.83 4.15
CA ALA A 45 2.38 24.01 5.23
C ALA A 45 2.02 22.52 5.14
N GLN A 46 0.95 22.16 4.43
CA GLN A 46 0.47 20.77 4.22
C GLN A 46 0.88 20.19 2.88
N ALA A 47 1.74 20.87 2.11
CA ALA A 47 2.25 20.37 0.84
C ALA A 47 2.99 19.02 1.00
N GLU A 48 3.66 18.81 2.13
CA GLU A 48 4.26 17.52 2.48
C GLU A 48 3.24 16.62 3.18
N ARG A 49 3.02 15.45 2.64
CA ARG A 49 2.20 14.44 3.30
C ARG A 49 2.98 13.80 4.45
N ARG A 50 2.42 13.84 5.64
CA ARG A 50 2.97 13.12 6.78
C ARG A 50 2.65 11.64 6.62
N THR A 51 3.67 10.81 6.51
CA THR A 51 3.53 9.37 6.45
C THR A 51 3.91 8.76 7.77
N ASN A 52 3.12 7.80 8.22
CA ASN A 52 3.24 7.23 9.56
C ASN A 52 3.94 5.86 9.56
N GLY A 53 4.43 5.39 8.40
CA GLY A 53 4.96 4.03 8.27
C GLY A 53 3.86 2.99 8.50
N PHE A 54 4.14 2.02 9.37
CA PHE A 54 3.16 1.00 9.74
C PHE A 54 2.27 1.47 10.89
N ARG A 55 0.98 1.12 10.79
CA ARG A 55 -0.04 1.41 11.80
C ARG A 55 -0.95 0.19 11.99
N ARG A 56 -1.47 0.07 13.19
CA ARG A 56 -2.52 -0.91 13.47
C ARG A 56 -3.81 -0.59 12.72
N HIS A 57 -4.52 -1.62 12.31
CA HIS A 57 -5.83 -1.47 11.69
C HIS A 57 -6.92 -1.38 12.77
N PHE A 58 -7.67 -0.27 12.78
CA PHE A 58 -8.78 -0.02 13.71
C PHE A 58 -10.11 0.28 13.01
N SER A 59 -10.13 0.23 11.70
CA SER A 59 -11.30 0.62 10.93
C SER A 59 -12.30 -0.52 10.83
N THR A 60 -13.56 -0.19 10.76
CA THR A 60 -14.64 -1.09 10.33
C THR A 60 -14.58 -1.41 8.83
N ASN A 61 -13.69 -0.75 8.09
CA ASN A 61 -13.47 -1.02 6.68
C ASN A 61 -12.80 -2.39 6.51
N GLU A 62 -13.53 -3.34 5.93
CA GLU A 62 -13.09 -4.72 5.74
C GLU A 62 -12.12 -4.89 4.57
N GLN A 63 -11.86 -3.84 3.81
CA GLN A 63 -11.08 -3.93 2.57
C GLN A 63 -9.74 -3.19 2.63
N ASP A 64 -9.62 -2.13 3.39
CA ASP A 64 -8.48 -1.24 3.38
C ASP A 64 -7.46 -1.58 4.48
N PHE A 65 -6.89 -2.78 4.42
CA PHE A 65 -5.81 -3.22 5.31
C PHE A 65 -4.96 -4.30 4.65
N PHE A 66 -3.78 -4.52 5.20
CA PHE A 66 -2.88 -5.62 4.85
C PHE A 66 -2.87 -6.64 5.98
N ARG A 67 -2.68 -7.91 5.63
CA ARG A 67 -2.61 -9.01 6.60
C ARG A 67 -1.33 -9.79 6.43
N GLY A 68 -0.47 -9.81 7.45
CA GLY A 68 0.81 -10.48 7.40
C GLY A 68 1.78 -9.94 8.43
N VAL A 69 3.01 -9.67 8.01
CA VAL A 69 4.09 -9.19 8.88
C VAL A 69 4.75 -7.96 8.26
N ALA A 70 5.04 -6.98 9.10
CA ALA A 70 5.72 -5.77 8.68
C ALA A 70 6.59 -5.21 9.81
N GLY A 71 7.76 -4.69 9.47
CA GLY A 71 8.67 -4.15 10.48
C GLY A 71 9.53 -3.00 9.95
N THR A 72 9.88 -2.08 10.85
CA THR A 72 10.82 -0.97 10.59
C THR A 72 11.95 -1.03 11.61
N ILE A 73 13.15 -1.00 11.09
CA ILE A 73 14.39 -0.89 11.86
C ILE A 73 14.95 0.50 11.65
N THR A 74 15.38 1.15 12.73
CA THR A 74 16.03 2.46 12.70
C THR A 74 17.48 2.35 13.11
N ILE A 75 18.38 2.79 12.24
CA ILE A 75 19.82 2.86 12.49
C ILE A 75 20.24 4.32 12.32
N LYS A 76 20.39 5.05 13.43
CA LYS A 76 20.67 6.49 13.43
C LYS A 76 19.61 7.27 12.63
N ASN A 77 19.97 7.74 11.43
CA ASN A 77 19.11 8.53 10.55
C ASN A 77 18.49 7.72 9.41
N LEU A 78 18.69 6.40 9.42
CA LEU A 78 18.22 5.49 8.38
C LEU A 78 17.11 4.61 8.94
N ASP A 79 15.93 4.68 8.34
CA ASP A 79 14.81 3.78 8.56
C ASP A 79 14.73 2.77 7.42
N ILE A 80 14.74 1.49 7.75
CA ILE A 80 14.55 0.40 6.80
C ILE A 80 13.28 -0.32 7.18
N SER A 81 12.31 -0.33 6.29
CA SER A 81 11.01 -0.97 6.48
C SER A 81 10.83 -2.09 5.47
N VAL A 82 10.35 -3.24 5.92
CA VAL A 82 9.98 -4.37 5.07
C VAL A 82 8.60 -4.88 5.44
N PHE A 83 7.88 -5.40 4.47
CA PHE A 83 6.54 -5.93 4.70
C PHE A 83 6.21 -7.07 3.75
N TYR A 84 5.39 -7.96 4.25
CA TYR A 84 4.75 -9.04 3.50
C TYR A 84 3.28 -9.14 3.90
N SER A 85 2.41 -9.23 2.92
CA SER A 85 0.97 -9.39 3.12
C SER A 85 0.43 -10.50 2.23
N TYR A 86 -0.37 -11.36 2.83
CA TYR A 86 -1.10 -12.43 2.17
C TYR A 86 -2.57 -12.33 2.52
N ARG A 87 -3.42 -12.05 1.55
CA ARG A 87 -4.84 -11.83 1.78
C ARG A 87 -5.70 -12.43 0.67
N LYS A 88 -6.80 -13.05 1.07
CA LYS A 88 -7.85 -13.46 0.15
C LYS A 88 -8.81 -12.30 -0.07
N MET A 89 -9.16 -12.06 -1.32
CA MET A 89 -10.05 -10.98 -1.75
C MET A 89 -11.23 -11.52 -2.51
N ASP A 90 -12.32 -10.75 -2.49
CA ASP A 90 -13.55 -11.07 -3.18
C ASP A 90 -13.48 -10.55 -4.62
N ALA A 91 -13.74 -11.42 -5.58
CA ALA A 91 -13.74 -11.03 -6.98
C ALA A 91 -14.75 -11.87 -7.79
N ALA A 92 -15.27 -11.28 -8.84
CA ALA A 92 -15.98 -12.00 -9.88
C ALA A 92 -14.97 -12.65 -10.82
N VAL A 93 -14.74 -13.94 -10.65
CA VAL A 93 -13.78 -14.70 -11.43
C VAL A 93 -14.51 -15.41 -12.56
N ASP A 94 -13.99 -15.28 -13.78
CA ASP A 94 -14.38 -16.07 -14.94
C ASP A 94 -13.16 -16.88 -15.39
N SER A 95 -13.20 -18.19 -15.17
CA SER A 95 -12.08 -19.11 -15.41
C SER A 95 -10.80 -18.69 -14.67
N LEU A 96 -9.84 -18.06 -15.33
CA LEU A 96 -8.57 -17.58 -14.76
C LEU A 96 -8.45 -16.06 -14.78
N THR A 97 -9.52 -15.35 -15.16
CA THR A 97 -9.53 -13.90 -15.24
C THR A 97 -10.55 -13.29 -14.28
N PHE A 98 -10.33 -12.07 -13.86
CA PHE A 98 -11.30 -11.27 -13.12
C PHE A 98 -11.28 -9.83 -13.60
N THR A 99 -12.46 -9.21 -13.65
CA THR A 99 -12.63 -7.85 -14.18
C THR A 99 -12.47 -6.77 -13.11
N SER A 100 -12.86 -7.11 -11.88
CA SER A 100 -12.83 -6.15 -10.76
C SER A 100 -12.77 -6.85 -9.41
N LEU A 101 -12.17 -6.18 -8.43
CA LEU A 101 -12.22 -6.56 -7.03
C LEU A 101 -13.52 -6.03 -6.41
N LYS A 102 -14.20 -6.86 -5.63
CA LYS A 102 -15.35 -6.43 -4.85
C LYS A 102 -14.85 -5.80 -3.54
N THR A 103 -15.09 -4.50 -3.37
CA THR A 103 -14.56 -3.72 -2.25
C THR A 103 -15.62 -3.30 -1.22
N ASP A 104 -16.88 -3.68 -1.42
CA ASP A 104 -17.99 -3.29 -0.55
C ASP A 104 -18.16 -4.17 0.71
N GLY A 105 -17.53 -5.36 0.75
CA GLY A 105 -17.63 -6.30 1.87
C GLY A 105 -19.02 -6.89 2.11
N LEU A 106 -20.02 -6.51 1.31
CA LEU A 106 -21.41 -6.90 1.51
C LEU A 106 -21.72 -8.22 0.76
N HIS A 107 -22.22 -9.20 1.50
CA HIS A 107 -22.62 -10.50 0.96
C HIS A 107 -24.12 -10.72 1.20
N ARG A 108 -24.97 -9.98 0.50
CA ARG A 108 -26.43 -10.02 0.69
C ARG A 108 -27.12 -11.06 -0.19
N LEU A 109 -26.58 -11.36 -1.35
CA LEU A 109 -27.13 -12.28 -2.32
C LEU A 109 -26.27 -13.55 -2.42
N GLN A 110 -26.86 -14.66 -2.81
CA GLN A 110 -26.16 -15.93 -2.99
C GLN A 110 -24.97 -15.79 -3.95
N ARG A 111 -25.13 -15.08 -5.04
CA ARG A 111 -24.03 -14.75 -5.99
C ARG A 111 -22.86 -13.97 -5.34
N ASP A 112 -23.11 -13.27 -4.24
CA ASP A 112 -22.06 -12.55 -3.51
C ASP A 112 -21.24 -13.50 -2.64
N TRP A 113 -21.86 -14.55 -2.12
CA TRP A 113 -21.18 -15.64 -1.41
C TRP A 113 -20.24 -16.43 -2.32
N GLU A 114 -20.65 -16.69 -3.55
CA GLU A 114 -19.83 -17.39 -4.56
C GLU A 114 -18.56 -16.61 -4.93
N LYS A 115 -18.60 -15.28 -4.84
CA LYS A 115 -17.47 -14.39 -5.11
C LYS A 115 -16.55 -14.18 -3.92
N ARG A 116 -16.89 -14.75 -2.76
CA ARG A 116 -16.17 -14.52 -1.51
C ARG A 116 -14.82 -15.25 -1.51
N LYS A 117 -13.73 -14.50 -1.21
CA LYS A 117 -12.38 -15.04 -1.03
C LYS A 117 -11.89 -15.89 -2.23
N THR A 118 -12.28 -15.54 -3.43
CA THR A 118 -11.98 -16.29 -4.64
C THR A 118 -10.56 -16.12 -5.12
N ILE A 119 -9.96 -14.96 -4.91
CA ILE A 119 -8.59 -14.69 -5.32
C ILE A 119 -7.68 -14.44 -4.12
N THR A 120 -6.40 -14.71 -4.32
CA THR A 120 -5.36 -14.43 -3.34
C THR A 120 -4.51 -13.28 -3.83
N MET A 121 -4.35 -12.25 -3.01
CA MET A 121 -3.45 -11.15 -3.26
C MET A 121 -2.26 -11.24 -2.32
N GLN A 122 -1.07 -11.29 -2.89
CA GLN A 122 0.20 -11.21 -2.17
C GLN A 122 0.82 -9.84 -2.45
N VAL A 123 1.29 -9.17 -1.41
CA VAL A 123 1.99 -7.89 -1.53
C VAL A 123 3.24 -7.96 -0.68
N TYR A 124 4.37 -7.62 -1.26
CA TYR A 124 5.63 -7.55 -0.54
C TYR A 124 6.46 -6.37 -1.05
N GLY A 125 7.28 -5.86 -0.18
CA GLY A 125 8.11 -4.72 -0.54
C GLY A 125 8.82 -4.11 0.64
N GLY A 126 9.34 -2.91 0.43
CA GLY A 126 10.05 -2.18 1.45
C GLY A 126 10.16 -0.69 1.16
N ASN A 127 10.63 0.00 2.19
CA ASN A 127 10.96 1.41 2.13
C ASN A 127 12.29 1.63 2.84
N ILE A 128 13.14 2.42 2.24
CA ILE A 128 14.39 2.90 2.84
C ILE A 128 14.30 4.40 2.89
N ARG A 129 14.38 4.98 4.09
CA ARG A 129 14.29 6.42 4.31
C ARG A 129 15.49 6.91 5.10
N TYR A 130 16.22 7.84 4.53
CA TYR A 130 17.26 8.60 5.22
C TYR A 130 16.72 9.98 5.58
N ALA A 131 16.71 10.34 6.86
CA ALA A 131 16.10 11.56 7.34
C ALA A 131 17.01 12.35 8.27
N LYS A 132 17.18 13.64 7.96
CA LYS A 132 17.80 14.67 8.81
C LYS A 132 16.78 15.81 9.05
N PRO A 133 17.02 16.73 10.02
CA PRO A 133 16.05 17.79 10.34
C PRO A 133 15.60 18.67 9.17
N HIS A 134 16.47 18.88 8.18
CA HIS A 134 16.22 19.77 7.04
C HIS A 134 16.09 19.04 5.69
N PHE A 135 16.27 17.72 5.69
CA PHE A 135 16.34 16.95 4.46
C PHE A 135 15.93 15.51 4.71
N HIS A 136 15.11 14.95 3.83
CA HIS A 136 14.96 13.51 3.76
C HIS A 136 14.88 13.02 2.31
N VAL A 137 15.31 11.79 2.11
CA VAL A 137 15.14 11.02 0.88
C VAL A 137 14.57 9.67 1.24
N GLY A 138 13.60 9.21 0.48
CA GLY A 138 12.97 7.92 0.61
C GLY A 138 12.93 7.17 -0.72
N LEU A 139 13.09 5.86 -0.64
CA LEU A 139 12.88 4.92 -1.73
C LEU A 139 11.86 3.89 -1.29
N THR A 140 10.77 3.77 -2.02
CA THR A 140 9.71 2.79 -1.78
C THR A 140 9.61 1.86 -2.97
N ALA A 141 9.59 0.57 -2.72
CA ALA A 141 9.37 -0.44 -3.76
C ALA A 141 8.38 -1.48 -3.26
N LEU A 142 7.46 -1.89 -4.11
CA LEU A 142 6.52 -2.96 -3.81
C LEU A 142 6.18 -3.77 -5.05
N SER A 143 5.88 -5.04 -4.81
CA SER A 143 5.31 -5.92 -5.81
C SER A 143 4.03 -6.53 -5.27
N TYR A 144 3.04 -6.68 -6.14
CA TYR A 144 1.83 -7.42 -5.82
C TYR A 144 1.51 -8.46 -6.90
N SER A 145 0.92 -9.56 -6.45
CA SER A 145 0.58 -10.71 -7.29
C SER A 145 -0.80 -11.25 -6.93
N PHE A 146 -1.56 -11.60 -7.96
CA PHE A 146 -2.85 -12.29 -7.84
C PHE A 146 -2.75 -13.81 -8.04
N GLY A 147 -1.53 -14.37 -8.01
CA GLY A 147 -1.29 -15.80 -8.18
C GLY A 147 -1.64 -16.29 -9.58
N LYS A 148 -2.59 -17.24 -9.66
CA LYS A 148 -3.05 -17.84 -10.93
C LYS A 148 -3.93 -16.91 -11.76
N PHE A 149 -4.54 -15.91 -11.12
CA PHE A 149 -5.56 -15.10 -11.74
C PHE A 149 -4.95 -13.88 -12.41
N LYS A 150 -5.52 -13.49 -13.55
CA LYS A 150 -5.16 -12.27 -14.28
C LYS A 150 -6.28 -11.24 -14.12
N MET A 151 -5.93 -10.04 -13.79
CA MET A 151 -6.83 -8.90 -13.88
C MET A 151 -6.96 -8.49 -15.34
N ASP A 152 -8.17 -8.53 -15.88
CA ASP A 152 -8.49 -8.08 -17.23
C ASP A 152 -9.82 -7.33 -17.22
N PRO A 153 -9.79 -6.02 -16.88
CA PRO A 153 -10.98 -5.20 -16.86
C PRO A 153 -11.55 -5.01 -18.28
N ASP A 154 -12.88 -4.98 -18.37
CA ASP A 154 -13.57 -4.75 -19.65
C ASP A 154 -13.02 -3.46 -20.31
N PRO A 155 -12.76 -3.48 -21.63
CA PRO A 155 -12.23 -2.33 -22.34
C PRO A 155 -13.29 -1.22 -22.48
N LYS A 156 -13.30 -0.30 -21.54
CA LYS A 156 -14.17 0.89 -21.58
C LYS A 156 -13.30 2.15 -21.66
N PRO A 157 -13.80 3.28 -22.20
CA PRO A 157 -12.99 4.49 -22.37
C PRO A 157 -12.31 4.98 -21.09
N TYR A 158 -12.93 4.77 -19.92
CA TYR A 158 -12.40 5.26 -18.65
C TYR A 158 -11.41 4.29 -17.97
N ASN A 159 -11.28 3.04 -18.43
CA ASN A 159 -10.37 2.04 -17.83
C ASN A 159 -9.30 1.49 -18.79
N LEU A 160 -9.07 2.19 -19.92
CA LEU A 160 -8.06 1.82 -20.90
C LEU A 160 -6.64 1.68 -20.31
N PHE A 161 -6.34 2.47 -19.27
CA PHE A 161 -5.05 2.49 -18.60
C PHE A 161 -5.02 1.69 -17.29
N TYR A 162 -6.09 0.95 -16.99
CA TYR A 162 -6.09 0.10 -15.81
C TYR A 162 -5.11 -1.05 -15.97
N PHE A 163 -4.56 -1.47 -14.84
CA PHE A 163 -3.63 -2.59 -14.80
C PHE A 163 -4.27 -3.86 -15.40
N LYS A 164 -3.52 -4.54 -16.27
CA LYS A 164 -3.86 -5.86 -16.83
C LYS A 164 -2.71 -6.80 -16.55
N GLY A 165 -3.01 -7.95 -15.94
CA GLY A 165 -1.99 -8.94 -15.63
C GLY A 165 -2.16 -9.59 -14.27
N SER A 166 -1.24 -10.48 -13.91
CA SER A 166 -1.23 -11.19 -12.62
C SER A 166 -0.27 -10.57 -11.60
N ASN A 167 0.78 -9.91 -12.07
CA ASN A 167 1.83 -9.33 -11.22
C ASN A 167 2.11 -7.88 -11.63
N ASN A 168 2.42 -7.05 -10.66
CA ASN A 168 2.86 -5.68 -10.93
C ASN A 168 3.95 -5.27 -9.94
N PHE A 169 4.81 -4.38 -10.38
CA PHE A 169 5.88 -3.79 -9.58
C PHE A 169 5.81 -2.27 -9.66
N ASN A 170 5.82 -1.64 -8.49
CA ASN A 170 5.81 -0.20 -8.35
C ASN A 170 7.02 0.25 -7.53
N MET A 171 7.66 1.31 -7.96
CA MET A 171 8.80 1.91 -7.28
C MET A 171 8.66 3.43 -7.27
N GLY A 172 9.06 4.07 -6.19
CA GLY A 172 9.00 5.52 -6.08
C GLY A 172 10.13 6.07 -5.23
N VAL A 173 10.59 7.24 -5.61
CA VAL A 173 11.57 8.04 -4.87
C VAL A 173 10.88 9.31 -4.41
N ASP A 174 11.06 9.65 -3.16
CA ASP A 174 10.60 10.91 -2.59
C ASP A 174 11.75 11.66 -1.93
N TYR A 175 11.71 12.98 -1.98
CA TYR A 175 12.62 13.80 -1.23
C TYR A 175 11.95 15.06 -0.71
N MET A 176 12.48 15.57 0.39
CA MET A 176 12.13 16.87 0.95
C MET A 176 13.39 17.62 1.35
N LEU A 177 13.44 18.87 0.96
CA LEU A 177 14.46 19.82 1.38
C LEU A 177 13.78 21.04 2.04
N LYS A 178 14.17 21.33 3.25
CA LYS A 178 13.64 22.47 4.01
C LYS A 178 14.78 23.43 4.36
N THR A 179 14.64 24.66 3.94
CA THR A 179 15.46 25.80 4.31
C THR A 179 14.62 26.79 5.12
N ASN A 180 15.23 27.79 5.75
CA ASN A 180 14.50 28.78 6.57
C ASN A 180 13.35 29.48 5.84
N ARG A 181 13.44 29.63 4.52
CA ARG A 181 12.45 30.34 3.68
C ARG A 181 11.76 29.45 2.64
N ILE A 182 12.33 28.31 2.32
CA ILE A 182 11.86 27.46 1.19
C ILE A 182 11.71 26.04 1.68
N LYS A 183 10.59 25.41 1.33
CA LYS A 183 10.38 23.98 1.48
C LYS A 183 10.10 23.39 0.10
N SER A 184 11.00 22.53 -0.39
CA SER A 184 10.85 21.77 -1.62
C SER A 184 10.47 20.33 -1.29
N VAL A 185 9.40 19.86 -1.90
CA VAL A 185 8.95 18.47 -1.78
C VAL A 185 8.72 17.95 -3.18
N SER A 186 9.32 16.84 -3.51
CA SER A 186 9.12 16.21 -4.79
C SER A 186 9.06 14.70 -4.64
N TYR A 187 8.56 14.07 -5.69
CA TYR A 187 8.46 12.65 -5.73
C TYR A 187 8.31 12.17 -7.19
N THR A 188 8.84 11.00 -7.45
CA THR A 188 8.73 10.31 -8.74
C THR A 188 8.30 8.88 -8.51
N HIS A 189 7.41 8.34 -9.34
CA HIS A 189 7.07 6.93 -9.29
C HIS A 189 7.19 6.29 -10.67
N LEU A 190 7.53 5.01 -10.66
CA LEU A 190 7.58 4.15 -11.83
C LEU A 190 6.70 2.94 -11.57
N THR A 191 5.78 2.67 -12.47
CA THR A 191 4.98 1.44 -12.49
C THR A 191 5.45 0.61 -13.67
N LEU A 192 5.93 -0.58 -13.40
CA LEU A 192 6.35 -1.52 -14.43
C LEU A 192 5.26 -2.59 -14.57
N PRO A 193 4.41 -2.54 -15.60
CA PRO A 193 3.53 -3.65 -15.89
C PRO A 193 4.38 -4.85 -16.30
N THR A 194 4.35 -5.90 -15.51
CA THR A 194 4.93 -7.18 -15.90
C THR A 194 3.96 -7.86 -16.83
N ASN A 195 4.12 -7.65 -18.15
CA ASN A 195 3.42 -8.45 -19.14
C ASN A 195 3.92 -9.89 -19.04
N SER A 196 3.19 -10.75 -18.36
CA SER A 196 3.33 -12.17 -18.57
C SER A 196 2.67 -12.50 -19.92
N ARG A 197 3.50 -12.77 -20.93
CA ARG A 197 3.07 -13.49 -22.14
C ARG A 197 2.52 -14.85 -21.77
#